data_ffefba3850455f430bc39ed5c7e716c0
#
_entry.id   ffefba3850455f430bc39ed5c7e716c0
#
_cell.length_a   1.000
_cell.length_b   1.000
_cell.length_c   1.000
_cell.angle_alpha   90.00
_cell.angle_beta   90.00
_cell.angle_gamma   90.00
#
_symmetry.space_group_name_H-M   'P 1'
#
loop_
_entity.id
_entity.type
_entity.pdbx_description
1 polymer ?
#
loop_
_entity_poly.entity_id
_entity_poly.type
_entity_poly.pdbx_seq_one_letter_code
_entity_poly.pdbx_strand_id
1 'polypeptide(L)'
;VPKNEDGSVDYSKDFFGKETSLTVSGQLNGETYAQAFRNIYTFGPTFRAENSNTTRHAAEFWMIEPEMAFADLDDNMFVAEAMLKYVINYVLENAPEEMNFFNSFVDKGLLERLHNVVSSDFARVTYTEAVELLEKHNDKFEYKVTWGTDLQTEHERYLTEEVFKRPVFVTDYPKEIKAFYMKLNDDDKTVAAVDCLVPGIGEIIGGSQREDDYDKLKSRMDELGLKEEDYKFYMDLRKYGSTRHAGFGLGFERCVMYLTGMGNIRDVIPFPRTVNNCEL
;
A
#
# COMPACT_ATOMS: atom_id res chain seq x y z
N VAL A 1 26.36 -11.16 17.34
CA VAL A 1 26.85 -11.56 16.00
C VAL A 1 28.36 -11.28 15.98
N PRO A 2 29.20 -12.22 15.50
CA PRO A 2 30.62 -12.00 15.36
C PRO A 2 30.94 -10.79 14.47
N LYS A 3 32.09 -10.15 14.75
CA LYS A 3 32.55 -8.99 14.01
C LYS A 3 33.89 -9.26 13.35
N ASN A 4 34.05 -8.59 12.19
CA ASN A 4 35.34 -8.50 11.50
C ASN A 4 36.33 -7.58 12.26
N GLU A 5 37.62 -7.59 11.88
CA GLU A 5 38.64 -6.73 12.48
C GLU A 5 38.33 -5.22 12.35
N ASP A 6 37.60 -4.81 11.31
CA ASP A 6 37.17 -3.43 11.05
C ASP A 6 35.92 -3.02 11.84
N GLY A 7 35.33 -3.94 12.64
CA GLY A 7 34.15 -3.72 13.47
C GLY A 7 32.82 -3.96 12.74
N SER A 8 32.84 -4.26 11.45
CA SER A 8 31.65 -4.66 10.69
C SER A 8 31.15 -6.04 11.13
N VAL A 9 29.89 -6.37 10.82
CA VAL A 9 29.29 -7.68 11.13
C VAL A 9 29.86 -8.74 10.19
N ASP A 10 30.31 -9.86 10.76
CA ASP A 10 30.72 -11.04 10.00
C ASP A 10 29.50 -11.94 9.74
N TYR A 11 28.77 -11.63 8.70
CA TYR A 11 27.55 -12.36 8.31
C TYR A 11 27.83 -13.82 7.93
N SER A 12 29.09 -14.19 7.57
CA SER A 12 29.44 -15.60 7.26
C SER A 12 29.27 -16.50 8.46
N LYS A 13 29.32 -15.95 9.68
CA LYS A 13 29.14 -16.65 10.96
C LYS A 13 27.76 -16.44 11.58
N ASP A 14 26.86 -15.74 10.89
CA ASP A 14 25.48 -15.60 11.31
C ASP A 14 24.63 -16.81 10.90
N PHE A 15 23.39 -16.90 11.38
CA PHE A 15 22.51 -18.06 11.20
C PHE A 15 22.37 -18.48 9.72
N PHE A 16 22.18 -17.52 8.81
CA PHE A 16 22.01 -17.79 7.38
C PHE A 16 23.33 -17.79 6.58
N GLY A 17 24.46 -17.48 7.21
CA GLY A 17 25.77 -17.36 6.54
C GLY A 17 25.87 -16.20 5.54
N LYS A 18 24.91 -15.29 5.54
CA LYS A 18 24.84 -14.10 4.70
C LYS A 18 23.97 -13.03 5.35
N GLU A 19 24.12 -11.79 4.91
CA GLU A 19 23.23 -10.71 5.31
C GLU A 19 21.79 -11.02 4.90
N THR A 20 20.87 -10.89 5.84
CA THR A 20 19.44 -11.12 5.64
C THR A 20 18.63 -10.10 6.44
N SER A 21 17.45 -9.80 5.94
CA SER A 21 16.52 -8.86 6.56
C SER A 21 15.13 -9.49 6.71
N LEU A 22 14.36 -8.97 7.63
CA LEU A 22 12.92 -9.26 7.69
C LEU A 22 12.24 -8.67 6.45
N THR A 23 11.19 -9.33 5.96
CA THR A 23 10.50 -8.89 4.74
C THR A 23 9.72 -7.59 4.94
N VAL A 24 9.75 -6.74 3.93
CA VAL A 24 8.95 -5.49 3.88
C VAL A 24 7.60 -5.68 3.19
N SER A 25 7.37 -6.83 2.53
CA SER A 25 6.16 -7.19 1.79
C SER A 25 6.25 -8.64 1.29
N GLY A 26 5.12 -9.31 1.18
CA GLY A 26 5.00 -10.62 0.53
C GLY A 26 4.93 -10.55 -1.00
N GLN A 27 4.87 -9.35 -1.58
CA GLN A 27 4.56 -9.12 -2.99
C GLN A 27 5.53 -9.80 -3.95
N LEU A 28 6.85 -9.53 -3.88
CA LEU A 28 7.80 -10.01 -4.89
C LEU A 28 7.83 -11.55 -4.95
N ASN A 29 7.75 -12.21 -3.79
CA ASN A 29 7.61 -13.66 -3.72
C ASN A 29 6.21 -14.10 -4.19
N GLY A 30 5.16 -13.36 -3.83
CA GLY A 30 3.79 -13.59 -4.24
C GLY A 30 3.60 -13.58 -5.74
N GLU A 31 4.24 -12.66 -6.46
CA GLU A 31 4.22 -12.61 -7.91
C GLU A 31 4.73 -13.92 -8.55
N THR A 32 5.73 -14.56 -7.96
CA THR A 32 6.22 -15.87 -8.41
C THR A 32 5.12 -16.93 -8.37
N TYR A 33 4.35 -16.95 -7.28
CA TYR A 33 3.24 -17.89 -7.13
C TYR A 33 2.03 -17.52 -8.00
N ALA A 34 1.77 -16.25 -8.22
CA ALA A 34 0.72 -15.80 -9.14
C ALA A 34 0.99 -16.27 -10.58
N GLN A 35 2.25 -16.27 -11.04
CA GLN A 35 2.63 -16.81 -12.35
C GLN A 35 2.34 -18.31 -12.48
N ALA A 36 2.32 -19.06 -11.39
CA ALA A 36 2.05 -20.50 -11.37
C ALA A 36 0.57 -20.84 -11.09
N PHE A 37 -0.07 -20.11 -10.19
CA PHE A 37 -1.41 -20.44 -9.65
C PHE A 37 -2.51 -19.45 -10.04
N ARG A 38 -2.20 -18.44 -10.84
CA ARG A 38 -3.07 -17.38 -11.33
C ARG A 38 -3.42 -16.33 -10.29
N ASN A 39 -4.19 -16.67 -9.27
CA ASN A 39 -4.60 -15.73 -8.23
C ASN A 39 -4.14 -16.26 -6.89
N ILE A 40 -3.38 -15.47 -6.16
CA ILE A 40 -2.90 -15.77 -4.81
C ILE A 40 -3.12 -14.56 -3.90
N TYR A 41 -2.99 -14.76 -2.64
CA TYR A 41 -2.75 -13.67 -1.69
C TYR A 41 -1.77 -14.11 -0.62
N THR A 42 -1.04 -13.16 -0.06
CA THR A 42 -0.31 -13.34 1.19
C THR A 42 -1.09 -12.67 2.32
N PHE A 43 -1.05 -13.26 3.51
CA PHE A 43 -1.51 -12.64 4.74
C PHE A 43 -0.47 -12.92 5.81
N GLY A 44 0.33 -11.92 6.14
CA GLY A 44 1.46 -12.12 7.03
C GLY A 44 2.09 -10.82 7.53
N PRO A 45 3.02 -10.94 8.50
CA PRO A 45 3.73 -9.80 9.05
C PRO A 45 4.69 -9.19 8.03
N THR A 46 4.75 -7.87 8.04
CA THR A 46 5.72 -7.05 7.31
C THR A 46 6.48 -6.15 8.28
N PHE A 47 7.72 -5.83 7.93
CA PHE A 47 8.63 -5.10 8.81
C PHE A 47 9.21 -3.90 8.06
N ARG A 48 8.91 -2.68 8.54
CA ARG A 48 9.39 -1.44 7.93
C ARG A 48 9.91 -0.52 9.02
N ALA A 49 11.23 -0.39 9.11
CA ALA A 49 11.90 0.50 10.07
C ALA A 49 11.98 1.94 9.52
N GLU A 50 10.85 2.49 9.16
CA GLU A 50 10.74 3.88 8.73
C GLU A 50 10.82 4.81 9.95
N ASN A 51 11.61 5.88 9.84
CA ASN A 51 11.67 6.90 10.90
C ASN A 51 10.45 7.82 10.82
N SER A 52 9.27 7.23 10.94
CA SER A 52 7.97 7.90 10.84
C SER A 52 7.23 7.80 12.19
N ASN A 53 7.06 8.91 12.86
CA ASN A 53 6.35 8.98 14.13
C ASN A 53 4.92 9.50 13.95
N THR A 54 4.14 8.84 13.08
CA THR A 54 2.74 9.18 12.84
C THR A 54 1.80 8.20 13.54
N THR A 55 0.53 8.53 13.59
CA THR A 55 -0.53 7.67 14.16
C THR A 55 -0.88 6.47 13.28
N ARG A 56 -0.34 6.39 12.05
CA ARG A 56 -0.67 5.35 11.06
C ARG A 56 0.48 4.40 10.75
N HIS A 57 1.67 4.56 11.39
CA HIS A 57 2.85 3.76 11.12
C HIS A 57 3.29 2.96 12.34
N ALA A 58 3.54 1.68 12.13
CA ALA A 58 4.20 0.76 13.04
C ALA A 58 5.35 0.08 12.31
N ALA A 59 6.38 -0.36 13.04
CA ALA A 59 7.53 -1.06 12.45
C ALA A 59 7.22 -2.52 12.08
N GLU A 60 6.20 -3.11 12.70
CA GLU A 60 5.65 -4.43 12.37
C GLU A 60 4.14 -4.32 12.28
N PHE A 61 3.58 -4.81 11.19
CA PHE A 61 2.14 -4.86 10.91
C PHE A 61 1.84 -5.96 9.91
N TRP A 62 0.57 -6.32 9.74
CA TRP A 62 0.16 -7.35 8.81
C TRP A 62 -0.37 -6.76 7.51
N MET A 63 -0.08 -7.45 6.41
CA MET A 63 -0.59 -7.08 5.09
C MET A 63 -1.42 -8.21 4.48
N ILE A 64 -2.50 -7.82 3.81
CA ILE A 64 -3.25 -8.68 2.89
C ILE A 64 -2.85 -8.23 1.49
N GLU A 65 -2.16 -9.09 0.75
CA GLU A 65 -1.50 -8.73 -0.51
C GLU A 65 -1.88 -9.73 -1.62
N PRO A 66 -2.99 -9.51 -2.34
CA PRO A 66 -3.32 -10.32 -3.51
C PRO A 66 -2.44 -9.97 -4.70
N GLU A 67 -2.07 -11.00 -5.48
CA GLU A 67 -1.40 -10.90 -6.77
C GLU A 67 -2.16 -11.75 -7.79
N MET A 68 -2.49 -11.16 -8.94
CA MET A 68 -3.42 -11.72 -9.92
C MET A 68 -2.78 -11.71 -11.31
N ALA A 69 -2.51 -12.91 -11.84
CA ALA A 69 -2.07 -13.05 -13.24
C ALA A 69 -3.22 -12.72 -14.20
N PHE A 70 -2.83 -12.19 -15.37
CA PHE A 70 -3.71 -11.71 -16.45
C PHE A 70 -4.55 -10.47 -16.12
N ALA A 71 -4.40 -9.91 -14.91
CA ALA A 71 -5.07 -8.70 -14.50
C ALA A 71 -4.31 -7.44 -14.95
N ASP A 72 -5.05 -6.39 -15.27
CA ASP A 72 -4.53 -5.03 -15.45
C ASP A 72 -4.88 -4.13 -14.27
N LEU A 73 -4.66 -2.82 -14.41
CA LEU A 73 -4.95 -1.86 -13.35
C LEU A 73 -6.45 -1.76 -13.05
N ASP A 74 -7.31 -1.87 -14.07
CA ASP A 74 -8.76 -1.83 -13.88
C ASP A 74 -9.28 -3.06 -13.14
N ASP A 75 -8.78 -4.25 -13.48
CA ASP A 75 -9.09 -5.49 -12.75
C ASP A 75 -8.64 -5.39 -11.28
N ASN A 76 -7.47 -4.78 -11.05
CA ASN A 76 -6.93 -4.57 -9.71
C ASN A 76 -7.83 -3.66 -8.87
N MET A 77 -8.27 -2.53 -9.41
CA MET A 77 -9.20 -1.62 -8.75
C MET A 77 -10.55 -2.27 -8.47
N PHE A 78 -11.06 -3.06 -9.42
CA PHE A 78 -12.32 -3.78 -9.24
C PHE A 78 -12.27 -4.76 -8.06
N VAL A 79 -11.19 -5.55 -7.94
CA VAL A 79 -11.02 -6.50 -6.82
C VAL A 79 -10.81 -5.75 -5.50
N ALA A 80 -10.04 -4.66 -5.50
CA ALA A 80 -9.81 -3.84 -4.30
C ALA A 80 -11.11 -3.23 -3.77
N GLU A 81 -11.94 -2.66 -4.64
CA GLU A 81 -13.26 -2.11 -4.29
C GLU A 81 -14.18 -3.20 -3.76
N ALA A 82 -14.28 -4.33 -4.47
CA ALA A 82 -15.13 -5.45 -4.07
C ALA A 82 -14.72 -6.04 -2.71
N MET A 83 -13.42 -6.19 -2.47
CA MET A 83 -12.88 -6.69 -1.21
C MET A 83 -13.20 -5.74 -0.05
N LEU A 84 -12.94 -4.45 -0.22
CA LEU A 84 -13.18 -3.47 0.84
C LEU A 84 -14.68 -3.40 1.20
N LYS A 85 -15.56 -3.33 0.20
CA LYS A 85 -17.00 -3.37 0.41
C LYS A 85 -17.47 -4.65 1.10
N TYR A 86 -16.92 -5.79 0.69
CA TYR A 86 -17.24 -7.09 1.31
C TYR A 86 -16.86 -7.11 2.79
N VAL A 87 -15.63 -6.70 3.13
CA VAL A 87 -15.14 -6.70 4.52
C VAL A 87 -16.00 -5.77 5.38
N ILE A 88 -16.30 -4.56 4.91
CA ILE A 88 -17.15 -3.62 5.65
C ILE A 88 -18.54 -4.20 5.87
N ASN A 89 -19.20 -4.70 4.82
CA ASN A 89 -20.54 -5.33 4.95
C ASN A 89 -20.53 -6.48 5.92
N TYR A 90 -19.52 -7.37 5.81
CA TYR A 90 -19.42 -8.54 6.69
C TYR A 90 -19.34 -8.11 8.16
N VAL A 91 -18.57 -7.10 8.50
CA VAL A 91 -18.44 -6.60 9.87
C VAL A 91 -19.73 -5.95 10.35
N LEU A 92 -20.36 -5.12 9.50
CA LEU A 92 -21.64 -4.47 9.84
C LEU A 92 -22.75 -5.49 10.12
N GLU A 93 -22.78 -6.61 9.39
CA GLU A 93 -23.78 -7.66 9.54
C GLU A 93 -23.50 -8.63 10.70
N ASN A 94 -22.22 -8.94 10.96
CA ASN A 94 -21.84 -10.00 11.89
C ASN A 94 -21.32 -9.50 13.26
N ALA A 95 -21.03 -8.22 13.40
CA ALA A 95 -20.57 -7.58 14.63
C ALA A 95 -21.36 -6.29 14.97
N PRO A 96 -22.70 -6.29 14.89
CA PRO A 96 -23.49 -5.06 15.05
C PRO A 96 -23.40 -4.44 16.47
N GLU A 97 -23.21 -5.24 17.50
CA GLU A 97 -23.08 -4.74 18.88
C GLU A 97 -21.76 -3.98 19.05
N GLU A 98 -20.65 -4.54 18.58
CA GLU A 98 -19.32 -3.92 18.57
C GLU A 98 -19.31 -2.66 17.72
N MET A 99 -19.92 -2.70 16.54
CA MET A 99 -19.99 -1.54 15.65
C MET A 99 -20.81 -0.40 16.26
N ASN A 100 -21.91 -0.70 16.94
CA ASN A 100 -22.69 0.30 17.68
C ASN A 100 -21.91 0.85 18.87
N PHE A 101 -21.09 0.03 19.56
CA PHE A 101 -20.21 0.49 20.61
C PHE A 101 -19.19 1.50 20.06
N PHE A 102 -18.47 1.14 19.01
CA PHE A 102 -17.47 2.03 18.39
C PHE A 102 -18.11 3.33 17.87
N ASN A 103 -19.26 3.25 17.23
CA ASN A 103 -19.98 4.45 16.76
C ASN A 103 -20.44 5.35 17.92
N SER A 104 -20.78 4.79 19.07
CA SER A 104 -21.28 5.56 20.21
C SER A 104 -20.16 6.19 21.04
N PHE A 105 -19.05 5.49 21.22
CA PHE A 105 -18.03 5.85 22.20
C PHE A 105 -16.69 6.25 21.59
N VAL A 106 -16.40 5.87 20.34
CA VAL A 106 -15.11 6.16 19.69
C VAL A 106 -15.28 7.18 18.57
N ASP A 107 -16.14 6.93 17.58
CA ASP A 107 -16.37 7.81 16.44
C ASP A 107 -17.84 7.85 16.04
N LYS A 108 -18.53 8.92 16.42
CA LYS A 108 -19.99 9.09 16.20
C LYS A 108 -20.41 9.12 14.73
N GLY A 109 -19.46 9.32 13.79
CA GLY A 109 -19.69 9.28 12.34
C GLY A 109 -19.37 7.96 11.68
N LEU A 110 -18.93 6.96 12.45
CA LEU A 110 -18.38 5.70 11.93
C LEU A 110 -19.34 4.96 11.01
N LEU A 111 -20.54 4.67 11.48
CA LEU A 111 -21.52 3.90 10.70
C LEU A 111 -21.96 4.63 9.43
N GLU A 112 -22.17 5.94 9.50
CA GLU A 112 -22.51 6.76 8.33
C GLU A 112 -21.39 6.70 7.29
N ARG A 113 -20.13 6.83 7.71
CA ARG A 113 -18.97 6.76 6.82
C ARG A 113 -18.83 5.37 6.19
N LEU A 114 -18.97 4.29 6.96
CA LEU A 114 -18.89 2.93 6.44
C LEU A 114 -20.03 2.61 5.46
N HIS A 115 -21.24 3.03 5.75
CA HIS A 115 -22.39 2.90 4.84
C HIS A 115 -22.18 3.71 3.54
N ASN A 116 -21.59 4.90 3.61
CA ASN A 116 -21.25 5.68 2.42
C ASN A 116 -20.26 4.89 1.53
N VAL A 117 -19.23 4.30 2.10
CA VAL A 117 -18.24 3.50 1.33
C VAL A 117 -18.91 2.33 0.62
N VAL A 118 -19.75 1.57 1.34
CA VAL A 118 -20.39 0.37 0.78
C VAL A 118 -21.38 0.73 -0.34
N SER A 119 -22.13 1.82 -0.19
CA SER A 119 -23.18 2.21 -1.13
C SER A 119 -22.70 3.04 -2.33
N SER A 120 -21.48 3.58 -2.26
CA SER A 120 -20.92 4.43 -3.32
C SER A 120 -20.15 3.60 -4.35
N ASP A 121 -20.22 3.98 -5.62
CA ASP A 121 -19.20 3.61 -6.60
C ASP A 121 -17.95 4.44 -6.34
N PHE A 122 -16.78 3.82 -6.30
CA PHE A 122 -15.55 4.55 -6.05
C PHE A 122 -15.21 5.45 -7.23
N ALA A 123 -14.87 6.70 -6.95
CA ALA A 123 -14.41 7.62 -7.98
C ALA A 123 -13.02 7.19 -8.50
N ARG A 124 -12.69 7.62 -9.71
CA ARG A 124 -11.38 7.42 -10.33
C ARG A 124 -10.86 8.75 -10.82
N VAL A 125 -9.61 9.01 -10.54
CA VAL A 125 -8.91 10.22 -10.96
C VAL A 125 -7.44 9.91 -11.15
N THR A 126 -6.80 10.49 -12.17
CA THR A 126 -5.35 10.40 -12.31
C THR A 126 -4.65 11.29 -11.27
N TYR A 127 -3.41 10.95 -10.92
CA TYR A 127 -2.60 11.80 -10.04
C TYR A 127 -2.48 13.23 -10.59
N THR A 128 -2.30 13.37 -11.90
CA THR A 128 -2.22 14.70 -12.54
C THR A 128 -3.48 15.52 -12.32
N GLU A 129 -4.66 14.93 -12.58
CA GLU A 129 -5.95 15.60 -12.34
C GLU A 129 -6.18 15.87 -10.84
N ALA A 130 -5.79 14.94 -9.96
CA ALA A 130 -5.87 15.14 -8.52
C ALA A 130 -5.03 16.33 -8.06
N VAL A 131 -3.79 16.44 -8.54
CA VAL A 131 -2.91 17.59 -8.26
C VAL A 131 -3.53 18.89 -8.78
N GLU A 132 -4.07 18.92 -9.99
CA GLU A 132 -4.76 20.12 -10.54
C GLU A 132 -5.96 20.57 -9.69
N LEU A 133 -6.67 19.60 -9.08
CA LEU A 133 -7.78 19.90 -8.16
C LEU A 133 -7.25 20.47 -6.84
N LEU A 134 -6.19 19.88 -6.30
CA LEU A 134 -5.61 20.27 -5.01
C LEU A 134 -4.87 21.61 -5.08
N GLU A 135 -4.14 21.89 -6.16
CA GLU A 135 -3.40 23.14 -6.35
C GLU A 135 -4.29 24.38 -6.25
N LYS A 136 -5.55 24.29 -6.68
CA LYS A 136 -6.55 25.37 -6.56
C LYS A 136 -6.87 25.74 -5.10
N HIS A 137 -6.49 24.85 -4.17
CA HIS A 137 -6.77 24.97 -2.74
C HIS A 137 -5.51 24.86 -1.88
N ASN A 138 -4.36 25.09 -2.47
CA ASN A 138 -3.07 25.01 -1.78
C ASN A 138 -2.98 25.95 -0.55
N ASP A 139 -3.76 27.02 -0.51
CA ASP A 139 -3.89 27.91 0.65
C ASP A 139 -4.40 27.22 1.91
N LYS A 140 -5.16 26.13 1.78
CA LYS A 140 -5.76 25.35 2.87
C LYS A 140 -4.81 24.31 3.47
N PHE A 141 -3.72 23.94 2.78
CA PHE A 141 -2.84 22.84 3.17
C PHE A 141 -1.60 23.34 3.88
N GLU A 142 -1.15 22.58 4.86
CA GLU A 142 0.14 22.76 5.51
C GLU A 142 1.28 22.46 4.53
N TYR A 143 1.17 21.33 3.85
CA TYR A 143 2.12 20.91 2.80
C TYR A 143 1.57 21.29 1.43
N LYS A 144 2.31 22.15 0.72
CA LYS A 144 1.90 22.57 -0.63
C LYS A 144 2.09 21.42 -1.62
N VAL A 145 1.06 21.12 -2.38
CA VAL A 145 1.11 20.10 -3.43
C VAL A 145 1.49 20.74 -4.76
N THR A 146 2.39 20.07 -5.47
CA THR A 146 2.74 20.33 -6.86
C THR A 146 2.98 18.99 -7.56
N TRP A 147 2.92 18.97 -8.88
CA TRP A 147 3.14 17.73 -9.61
C TRP A 147 4.52 17.13 -9.30
N GLY A 148 4.57 15.84 -9.00
CA GLY A 148 5.79 15.11 -8.60
C GLY A 148 6.01 15.02 -7.09
N THR A 149 5.15 15.61 -6.24
CA THR A 149 5.22 15.46 -4.78
C THR A 149 4.30 14.35 -4.28
N ASP A 150 4.71 13.65 -3.21
CA ASP A 150 3.83 12.70 -2.54
C ASP A 150 2.62 13.40 -1.93
N LEU A 151 1.43 12.83 -2.15
CA LEU A 151 0.21 13.29 -1.49
C LEU A 151 0.30 12.99 0.01
N GLN A 152 0.05 14.03 0.81
CA GLN A 152 -0.04 13.90 2.26
C GLN A 152 -1.47 13.56 2.67
N THR A 153 -1.65 13.04 3.88
CA THR A 153 -2.98 12.68 4.42
C THR A 153 -4.02 13.79 4.29
N GLU A 154 -3.62 15.05 4.44
CA GLU A 154 -4.53 16.19 4.27
C GLU A 154 -5.05 16.31 2.82
N HIS A 155 -4.20 16.02 1.82
CA HIS A 155 -4.57 16.02 0.40
C HIS A 155 -5.52 14.87 0.08
N GLU A 156 -5.20 13.65 0.56
CA GLU A 156 -6.01 12.45 0.38
C GLU A 156 -7.41 12.61 0.98
N ARG A 157 -7.48 13.15 2.19
CA ARG A 157 -8.74 13.43 2.86
C ARG A 157 -9.53 14.52 2.16
N TYR A 158 -8.87 15.57 1.69
CA TYR A 158 -9.53 16.62 0.93
C TYR A 158 -10.20 16.09 -0.34
N LEU A 159 -9.52 15.20 -1.07
CA LEU A 159 -10.11 14.54 -2.24
C LEU A 159 -11.35 13.71 -1.86
N THR A 160 -11.27 12.91 -0.80
CA THR A 160 -12.36 12.00 -0.43
C THR A 160 -13.50 12.67 0.31
N GLU A 161 -13.24 13.72 1.12
CA GLU A 161 -14.23 14.35 1.99
C GLU A 161 -14.87 15.62 1.36
N GLU A 162 -14.09 16.39 0.59
CA GLU A 162 -14.53 17.67 0.05
C GLU A 162 -14.85 17.60 -1.45
N VAL A 163 -13.98 16.97 -2.24
CA VAL A 163 -14.11 16.94 -3.71
C VAL A 163 -15.10 15.87 -4.16
N PHE A 164 -14.81 14.60 -3.87
CA PHE A 164 -15.60 13.47 -4.37
C PHE A 164 -16.67 13.00 -3.40
N LYS A 165 -16.53 13.25 -2.09
CA LYS A 165 -17.42 12.85 -0.99
C LYS A 165 -17.71 11.35 -0.95
N ARG A 166 -16.73 10.55 -1.37
CA ARG A 166 -16.76 9.10 -1.46
C ARG A 166 -15.34 8.56 -1.65
N PRO A 167 -15.12 7.23 -1.57
CA PRO A 167 -13.81 6.66 -1.89
C PRO A 167 -13.34 7.00 -3.29
N VAL A 168 -12.01 7.12 -3.45
CA VAL A 168 -11.38 7.55 -4.70
C VAL A 168 -10.17 6.66 -4.99
N PHE A 169 -10.08 6.13 -6.18
CA PHE A 169 -8.84 5.62 -6.73
C PHE A 169 -8.06 6.75 -7.40
N VAL A 170 -6.84 6.96 -6.94
CA VAL A 170 -5.87 7.84 -7.62
C VAL A 170 -4.90 6.96 -8.38
N THR A 171 -4.74 7.20 -9.68
CA THR A 171 -3.92 6.36 -10.58
C THR A 171 -2.82 7.15 -11.26
N ASP A 172 -1.91 6.46 -11.93
CA ASP A 172 -0.93 7.04 -12.85
C ASP A 172 -0.02 8.08 -12.20
N TYR A 173 0.63 7.65 -11.13
CA TYR A 173 1.56 8.47 -10.37
C TYR A 173 2.89 8.68 -11.11
N PRO A 174 3.60 9.80 -10.84
CA PRO A 174 4.97 10.00 -11.32
C PRO A 174 5.87 8.83 -10.91
N LYS A 175 6.67 8.33 -11.85
CA LYS A 175 7.57 7.19 -11.61
C LYS A 175 8.60 7.45 -10.51
N GLU A 176 8.99 8.70 -10.31
CA GLU A 176 10.02 9.11 -9.36
C GLU A 176 9.62 8.88 -7.90
N ILE A 177 8.31 8.90 -7.61
CA ILE A 177 7.76 8.74 -6.26
C ILE A 177 7.15 7.36 -6.01
N LYS A 178 7.29 6.43 -6.96
CA LYS A 178 6.74 5.07 -6.84
C LYS A 178 7.83 4.00 -7.07
N ALA A 179 7.52 2.78 -6.64
CA ALA A 179 8.46 1.66 -6.64
C ALA A 179 8.84 1.17 -8.05
N PHE A 180 10.01 0.56 -8.16
CA PHE A 180 10.63 0.15 -9.42
C PHE A 180 9.85 -0.88 -10.22
N TYR A 181 9.05 -1.70 -9.55
CA TYR A 181 8.32 -2.82 -10.14
C TYR A 181 6.98 -2.43 -10.78
N MET A 182 6.57 -1.18 -10.66
CA MET A 182 5.30 -0.71 -11.22
C MET A 182 5.44 -0.48 -12.73
N LYS A 183 4.42 -0.90 -13.49
CA LYS A 183 4.42 -0.79 -14.95
C LYS A 183 4.55 0.64 -15.41
N LEU A 184 5.55 0.91 -16.26
CA LEU A 184 5.72 2.20 -16.89
C LEU A 184 4.64 2.44 -17.95
N ASN A 185 3.96 3.57 -17.86
CA ASN A 185 2.97 4.01 -18.86
C ASN A 185 3.64 4.48 -20.15
N ASP A 186 2.86 4.61 -21.21
CA ASP A 186 3.37 4.98 -22.56
C ASP A 186 3.91 6.43 -22.63
N ASP A 187 3.67 7.23 -21.62
CA ASP A 187 4.20 8.60 -21.51
C ASP A 187 5.66 8.66 -20.99
N ASP A 188 6.21 7.54 -20.57
CA ASP A 188 7.53 7.37 -19.95
C ASP A 188 7.76 8.23 -18.66
N LYS A 189 6.71 8.80 -18.09
CA LYS A 189 6.74 9.69 -16.91
C LYS A 189 5.96 9.12 -15.75
N THR A 190 4.86 8.43 -16.03
CA THR A 190 3.97 7.89 -15.01
C THR A 190 4.02 6.36 -14.99
N VAL A 191 3.58 5.79 -13.89
CA VAL A 191 3.44 4.34 -13.71
C VAL A 191 2.00 3.98 -13.38
N ALA A 192 1.55 2.80 -13.77
CA ALA A 192 0.23 2.25 -13.50
C ALA A 192 0.09 1.85 -12.02
N ALA A 193 0.36 2.82 -11.14
CA ALA A 193 0.11 2.75 -9.71
C ALA A 193 -1.34 3.07 -9.39
N VAL A 194 -1.83 2.61 -8.27
CA VAL A 194 -3.13 2.98 -7.72
C VAL A 194 -3.09 3.04 -6.20
N ASP A 195 -3.62 4.11 -5.64
CA ASP A 195 -3.92 4.22 -4.22
C ASP A 195 -5.45 4.37 -4.05
N CYS A 196 -6.03 3.55 -3.18
CA CYS A 196 -7.43 3.66 -2.79
C CYS A 196 -7.52 4.53 -1.55
N LEU A 197 -8.13 5.69 -1.71
CA LEU A 197 -8.35 6.66 -0.65
C LEU A 197 -9.78 6.56 -0.12
N VAL A 198 -9.93 6.59 1.20
CA VAL A 198 -11.25 6.57 1.85
C VAL A 198 -11.40 7.75 2.82
N PRO A 199 -12.62 8.26 3.03
CA PRO A 199 -12.88 9.33 3.98
C PRO A 199 -12.41 8.96 5.40
N GLY A 200 -11.80 9.89 6.12
CA GLY A 200 -11.37 9.73 7.50
C GLY A 200 -9.92 9.26 7.68
N ILE A 201 -9.40 8.38 6.81
CA ILE A 201 -8.04 7.85 6.97
C ILE A 201 -7.10 8.20 5.81
N GLY A 202 -7.63 8.49 4.61
CA GLY A 202 -6.85 8.64 3.39
C GLY A 202 -6.53 7.29 2.74
N GLU A 203 -5.30 7.04 2.35
CA GLU A 203 -4.87 5.79 1.71
C GLU A 203 -5.09 4.59 2.64
N ILE A 204 -5.86 3.60 2.16
CA ILE A 204 -6.10 2.32 2.82
C ILE A 204 -5.55 1.13 2.03
N ILE A 205 -5.50 1.23 0.70
CA ILE A 205 -4.92 0.24 -0.21
C ILE A 205 -3.97 0.95 -1.15
N GLY A 206 -2.77 0.40 -1.33
CA GLY A 206 -1.83 0.77 -2.37
C GLY A 206 -1.53 -0.41 -3.29
N GLY A 207 -1.45 -0.17 -4.59
CA GLY A 207 -1.22 -1.24 -5.56
C GLY A 207 -0.71 -0.74 -6.91
N SER A 208 -0.56 -1.67 -7.86
CA SER A 208 -0.20 -1.35 -9.24
C SER A 208 -0.44 -2.52 -10.18
N GLN A 209 -0.52 -2.23 -11.47
CA GLN A 209 -0.10 -3.20 -12.46
C GLN A 209 1.43 -3.33 -12.39
N ARG A 210 1.95 -4.55 -12.52
CA ARG A 210 3.38 -4.84 -12.41
C ARG A 210 4.06 -4.72 -13.78
N GLU A 211 5.32 -4.28 -13.79
CA GLU A 211 6.09 -4.26 -15.03
C GLU A 211 6.39 -5.70 -15.47
N ASP A 212 5.91 -6.05 -16.62
CA ASP A 212 6.04 -7.38 -17.24
C ASP A 212 7.08 -7.44 -18.37
N ASP A 213 7.64 -6.29 -18.75
CA ASP A 213 8.74 -6.18 -19.71
C ASP A 213 10.09 -6.21 -18.98
N TYR A 214 10.96 -7.16 -19.38
CA TYR A 214 12.28 -7.33 -18.77
C TYR A 214 13.19 -6.11 -18.94
N ASP A 215 13.23 -5.55 -20.15
CA ASP A 215 14.17 -4.45 -20.46
C ASP A 215 13.74 -3.15 -19.78
N LYS A 216 12.43 -2.88 -19.69
CA LYS A 216 11.88 -1.74 -18.96
C LYS A 216 12.15 -1.86 -17.46
N LEU A 217 11.88 -3.04 -16.88
CA LEU A 217 12.15 -3.30 -15.46
C LEU A 217 13.64 -3.15 -15.14
N LYS A 218 14.51 -3.72 -15.99
CA LYS A 218 15.96 -3.60 -15.81
C LYS A 218 16.42 -2.14 -15.91
N SER A 219 15.96 -1.39 -16.91
CA SER A 219 16.28 0.02 -17.05
C SER A 219 15.89 0.83 -15.81
N ARG A 220 14.71 0.55 -15.26
CA ARG A 220 14.25 1.22 -14.03
C ARG A 220 15.08 0.85 -12.81
N MET A 221 15.52 -0.40 -12.69
CA MET A 221 16.42 -0.83 -11.63
C MET A 221 17.78 -0.15 -11.73
N ASP A 222 18.33 -0.05 -12.96
CA ASP A 222 19.60 0.64 -13.23
C ASP A 222 19.53 2.14 -12.86
N GLU A 223 18.42 2.82 -13.21
CA GLU A 223 18.17 4.22 -12.80
C GLU A 223 18.22 4.43 -11.28
N LEU A 224 17.74 3.45 -10.53
CA LEU A 224 17.67 3.49 -9.07
C LEU A 224 18.91 2.89 -8.39
N GLY A 225 19.90 2.42 -9.15
CA GLY A 225 21.11 1.79 -8.64
C GLY A 225 20.89 0.43 -7.97
N LEU A 226 19.78 -0.26 -8.30
CA LEU A 226 19.49 -1.60 -7.81
C LEU A 226 20.27 -2.63 -8.62
N LYS A 227 20.80 -3.65 -7.93
CA LYS A 227 21.58 -4.70 -8.58
C LYS A 227 20.69 -5.86 -9.00
N GLU A 228 20.74 -6.24 -10.28
CA GLU A 228 19.98 -7.37 -10.82
C GLU A 228 20.24 -8.67 -10.04
N GLU A 229 21.45 -8.86 -9.55
CA GLU A 229 21.85 -10.06 -8.79
C GLU A 229 21.04 -10.27 -7.52
N ASP A 230 20.66 -9.19 -6.84
CA ASP A 230 19.86 -9.22 -5.62
C ASP A 230 18.38 -9.57 -5.91
N TYR A 231 17.93 -9.31 -7.13
CA TYR A 231 16.56 -9.54 -7.60
C TYR A 231 16.46 -10.61 -8.70
N LYS A 232 17.48 -11.46 -8.82
CA LYS A 232 17.57 -12.44 -9.91
C LYS A 232 16.29 -13.27 -10.06
N PHE A 233 15.72 -13.78 -8.97
CA PHE A 233 14.50 -14.60 -9.00
C PHE A 233 13.31 -13.81 -9.59
N TYR A 234 13.24 -12.52 -9.30
CA TYR A 234 12.19 -11.62 -9.76
C TYR A 234 12.37 -11.26 -11.24
N MET A 235 13.60 -10.99 -11.67
CA MET A 235 13.96 -10.75 -13.07
C MET A 235 13.73 -11.99 -13.92
N ASP A 236 14.04 -13.17 -13.42
CA ASP A 236 13.84 -14.45 -14.12
C ASP A 236 12.35 -14.68 -14.47
N LEU A 237 11.39 -14.17 -13.70
CA LEU A 237 9.96 -14.21 -14.06
C LEU A 237 9.68 -13.50 -15.39
N ARG A 238 10.36 -12.40 -15.69
CA ARG A 238 10.20 -11.67 -16.96
C ARG A 238 10.98 -12.30 -18.09
N LYS A 239 12.14 -12.84 -17.78
CA LYS A 239 13.06 -13.45 -18.74
C LYS A 239 12.53 -14.75 -19.34
N TYR A 240 11.82 -15.56 -18.56
CA TYR A 240 11.42 -16.91 -18.94
C TYR A 240 9.92 -17.09 -19.22
N GLY A 241 9.16 -16.03 -19.31
CA GLY A 241 7.76 -16.09 -19.72
C GLY A 241 6.81 -15.31 -18.84
N SER A 242 7.01 -14.02 -18.75
CA SER A 242 6.14 -13.11 -18.03
C SER A 242 4.73 -13.07 -18.60
N THR A 243 3.77 -12.72 -17.75
CA THR A 243 2.42 -12.33 -18.16
C THR A 243 2.01 -11.05 -17.47
N ARG A 244 1.08 -10.31 -18.06
CA ARG A 244 0.44 -9.17 -17.41
C ARG A 244 -0.13 -9.62 -16.07
N HIS A 245 0.16 -8.87 -15.00
CA HIS A 245 -0.35 -9.13 -13.67
C HIS A 245 -0.40 -7.85 -12.84
N ALA A 246 -1.24 -7.86 -11.82
CA ALA A 246 -1.47 -6.73 -10.94
C ALA A 246 -1.76 -7.22 -9.52
N GLY A 247 -1.54 -6.34 -8.55
CA GLY A 247 -1.80 -6.65 -7.17
C GLY A 247 -1.84 -5.39 -6.30
N PHE A 248 -2.26 -5.56 -5.07
CA PHE A 248 -2.33 -4.48 -4.10
C PHE A 248 -2.06 -4.97 -2.68
N GLY A 249 -1.82 -4.04 -1.76
CA GLY A 249 -1.68 -4.31 -0.34
C GLY A 249 -2.70 -3.55 0.49
N LEU A 250 -3.39 -4.26 1.38
CA LEU A 250 -4.21 -3.69 2.44
C LEU A 250 -3.51 -3.91 3.77
N GLY A 251 -3.15 -2.83 4.47
CA GLY A 251 -2.66 -2.92 5.85
C GLY A 251 -3.78 -3.36 6.78
N PHE A 252 -3.60 -4.52 7.45
CA PHE A 252 -4.64 -5.09 8.30
C PHE A 252 -4.98 -4.17 9.47
N GLU A 253 -3.99 -3.65 10.17
CA GLU A 253 -4.20 -2.75 11.30
C GLU A 253 -4.84 -1.44 10.87
N ARG A 254 -4.48 -0.91 9.69
CA ARG A 254 -5.12 0.27 9.13
C ARG A 254 -6.59 -0.01 8.78
N CYS A 255 -6.90 -1.21 8.30
CA CYS A 255 -8.27 -1.66 8.11
C CYS A 255 -9.03 -1.75 9.43
N VAL A 256 -8.43 -2.30 10.49
CA VAL A 256 -9.04 -2.34 11.84
C VAL A 256 -9.29 -0.93 12.37
N MET A 257 -8.33 -0.02 12.24
CA MET A 257 -8.54 1.40 12.60
C MET A 257 -9.75 1.98 11.86
N TYR A 258 -9.85 1.72 10.56
CA TYR A 258 -10.94 2.23 9.74
C TYR A 258 -12.31 1.70 10.17
N LEU A 259 -12.39 0.39 10.45
CA LEU A 259 -13.62 -0.28 10.88
C LEU A 259 -14.06 0.10 12.30
N THR A 260 -13.14 0.49 13.16
CA THR A 260 -13.42 0.81 14.58
C THR A 260 -13.45 2.31 14.88
N GLY A 261 -12.95 3.14 13.96
CA GLY A 261 -12.78 4.58 14.18
C GLY A 261 -11.60 4.92 15.08
N MET A 262 -10.74 3.95 15.42
CA MET A 262 -9.56 4.19 16.25
C MET A 262 -8.56 5.11 15.55
N GLY A 263 -8.10 6.14 16.23
CA GLY A 263 -7.25 7.18 15.64
C GLY A 263 -5.75 6.87 15.62
N ASN A 264 -5.31 5.79 16.28
CA ASN A 264 -3.90 5.46 16.41
C ASN A 264 -3.66 3.96 16.22
N ILE A 265 -2.73 3.60 15.33
CA ILE A 265 -2.37 2.20 15.04
C ILE A 265 -1.89 1.43 16.28
N ARG A 266 -1.30 2.13 17.26
CA ARG A 266 -0.87 1.54 18.53
C ARG A 266 -2.02 0.97 19.34
N ASP A 267 -3.24 1.48 19.14
CA ASP A 267 -4.42 1.07 19.90
C ASP A 267 -5.11 -0.15 19.28
N VAL A 268 -4.69 -0.58 18.09
CA VAL A 268 -5.22 -1.77 17.40
C VAL A 268 -4.20 -2.92 17.32
N ILE A 269 -3.04 -2.75 17.93
CA ILE A 269 -1.98 -3.77 18.03
C ILE A 269 -1.74 -4.08 19.51
N PRO A 270 -1.82 -5.35 19.95
CA PRO A 270 -1.59 -5.71 21.36
C PRO A 270 -0.20 -5.33 21.87
N PHE A 271 0.84 -5.46 21.05
CA PHE A 271 2.23 -5.16 21.37
C PHE A 271 2.86 -4.33 20.24
N PRO A 272 2.56 -3.03 20.13
CA PRO A 272 2.97 -2.21 19.00
C PRO A 272 4.47 -1.94 19.02
N ARG A 273 5.15 -2.27 17.92
CA ARG A 273 6.54 -1.90 17.68
C ARG A 273 6.60 -0.65 16.81
N THR A 274 7.16 0.40 17.36
CA THR A 274 7.22 1.72 16.70
C THR A 274 8.57 2.39 16.97
N VAL A 275 8.78 3.60 16.44
CA VAL A 275 9.99 4.37 16.71
C VAL A 275 10.20 4.50 18.24
N ASN A 276 11.39 4.12 18.70
CA ASN A 276 11.78 4.11 20.12
C ASN A 276 10.91 3.22 21.04
N ASN A 277 10.14 2.29 20.49
CA ASN A 277 9.34 1.35 21.27
C ASN A 277 9.39 -0.06 20.65
N CYS A 278 10.01 -0.99 21.39
CA CYS A 278 10.07 -2.41 21.06
C CYS A 278 9.96 -3.24 22.36
N GLU A 279 9.06 -2.84 23.21
CA GLU A 279 8.80 -3.53 24.49
C GLU A 279 7.65 -4.54 24.30
N LEU A 280 7.71 -5.62 25.05
CA LEU A 280 6.68 -6.68 25.10
C LEU A 280 5.64 -6.34 26.14
#